data_9efe2348ad2535d8ecb9bf90a69dd4ac
#
_entry.id   9efe2348ad2535d8ecb9bf90a69dd4ac
#
_cell.length_a   1.000
_cell.length_b   1.000
_cell.length_c   1.000
_cell.angle_alpha   90.00
_cell.angle_beta   90.00
_cell.angle_gamma   90.00
#
_symmetry.space_group_name_H-M   'P 1'
#
loop_
_entity.id
_entity.type
_entity.pdbx_description
1 polymer ?
#
loop_
_entity_poly.entity_id
_entity_poly.type
_entity_poly.pdbx_seq_one_letter_code
_entity_poly.pdbx_strand_id
1 'polypeptide(L)'
;MEILQKDIVIIGAGLTGLTTAFYLAKGKKNIAVLEKSNRIGGQIHTLHEDGFTFESGPNTGVVSYPEVAELFSALSGTCTLETAREESKRRLIWKGNRFHALPSGLLTAVTTPLFTLGDKFRILGEPFRAKGTNPDESVGELASRRLGESFLKYAVDPFLSGVYAGDPMKLVTRYALPKLYNLEQQYGSFIKGSIAKAKQPKTERDRLATKKVFSAEGGLSNLTDAMAKTIGTENITLSTNHLKIEPADKGWTISFTTPAGEQTIQANQVITTTGAYTLPELLPFIEKEIMDKISSLHYAPVIQASVGIRDTGKLCFDAFGGLVPSCEEKEVLGILYPSACFYGRAPEKGAVFSFFIGGVKRAELMDKTDEELKDIILRAFHDMLKFPDNIQPDLIRIFRHSRAIPQYEVNSGERFQTIEMLESRYSGLILAGNIKGGIGMADRIRQGTEIARTILEN
;
A
#
# COMPACT_ATOMS: atom_id res chain seq x y z
N MET A 1 17.24 -20.05 31.52
CA MET A 1 16.34 -19.65 30.43
C MET A 1 16.68 -20.54 29.23
N GLU A 2 15.73 -21.23 28.65
CA GLU A 2 15.97 -22.10 27.52
C GLU A 2 16.15 -21.21 26.27
N ILE A 3 17.29 -21.35 25.58
CA ILE A 3 17.56 -20.59 24.34
C ILE A 3 17.00 -21.43 23.18
N LEU A 4 15.97 -20.89 22.53
CA LEU A 4 15.39 -21.51 21.36
C LEU A 4 16.33 -21.37 20.15
N GLN A 5 16.47 -22.42 19.37
CA GLN A 5 17.25 -22.42 18.12
C GLN A 5 16.31 -22.42 16.91
N LYS A 6 16.56 -21.48 16.00
CA LYS A 6 15.79 -21.34 14.74
C LYS A 6 16.74 -21.19 13.55
N ASP A 7 16.30 -21.61 12.38
CA ASP A 7 17.05 -21.29 11.16
C ASP A 7 16.91 -19.79 10.84
N ILE A 8 15.67 -19.29 10.92
CA ILE A 8 15.34 -17.95 10.49
C ILE A 8 14.33 -17.33 11.47
N VAL A 9 14.60 -16.10 11.89
CA VAL A 9 13.66 -15.27 12.65
C VAL A 9 13.18 -14.10 11.78
N ILE A 10 11.86 -13.92 11.72
CA ILE A 10 11.21 -12.85 10.95
C ILE A 10 10.59 -11.88 11.95
N ILE A 11 10.96 -10.59 11.87
CA ILE A 11 10.44 -9.53 12.72
C ILE A 11 9.35 -8.77 11.96
N GLY A 12 8.13 -8.87 12.48
CA GLY A 12 6.92 -8.29 11.90
C GLY A 12 6.04 -9.29 11.17
N ALA A 13 4.79 -9.43 11.63
CA ALA A 13 3.74 -10.25 11.00
C ALA A 13 2.84 -9.43 10.07
N GLY A 14 3.40 -8.44 9.38
CA GLY A 14 2.77 -7.76 8.26
C GLY A 14 2.84 -8.59 6.97
N LEU A 15 2.30 -8.07 5.87
CA LEU A 15 2.15 -8.82 4.62
C LEU A 15 3.49 -9.37 4.07
N THR A 16 4.58 -8.60 4.13
CA THR A 16 5.90 -9.10 3.71
C THR A 16 6.38 -10.24 4.61
N GLY A 17 6.33 -10.05 5.94
CA GLY A 17 6.79 -11.07 6.90
C GLY A 17 5.99 -12.35 6.80
N LEU A 18 4.66 -12.26 6.76
CA LEU A 18 3.79 -13.42 6.62
C LEU A 18 3.99 -14.14 5.28
N THR A 19 4.17 -13.41 4.17
CA THR A 19 4.45 -14.05 2.87
C THR A 19 5.79 -14.78 2.89
N THR A 20 6.83 -14.17 3.46
CA THR A 20 8.14 -14.82 3.64
C THR A 20 8.03 -16.08 4.50
N ALA A 21 7.40 -15.95 5.67
CA ALA A 21 7.20 -17.06 6.61
C ALA A 21 6.39 -18.21 5.99
N PHE A 22 5.34 -17.88 5.23
CA PHE A 22 4.49 -18.85 4.56
C PHE A 22 5.29 -19.74 3.60
N TYR A 23 6.10 -19.16 2.72
CA TYR A 23 6.90 -19.93 1.77
C TYR A 23 8.04 -20.69 2.44
N LEU A 24 8.67 -20.10 3.47
CA LEU A 24 9.72 -20.79 4.24
C LEU A 24 9.16 -21.98 5.02
N ALA A 25 7.98 -21.83 5.64
CA ALA A 25 7.30 -22.93 6.33
C ALA A 25 6.92 -24.06 5.35
N LYS A 26 6.40 -23.73 4.16
CA LYS A 26 6.17 -24.71 3.09
C LYS A 26 7.46 -25.42 2.65
N GLY A 27 8.58 -24.71 2.67
CA GLY A 27 9.92 -25.27 2.44
C GLY A 27 10.52 -26.00 3.65
N LYS A 28 9.73 -26.19 4.72
CA LYS A 28 10.11 -26.91 5.96
C LYS A 28 11.32 -26.31 6.71
N LYS A 29 11.59 -25.01 6.56
CA LYS A 29 12.57 -24.30 7.38
C LYS A 29 12.03 -24.11 8.81
N ASN A 30 12.92 -24.25 9.80
CA ASN A 30 12.58 -23.97 11.19
C ASN A 30 12.58 -22.45 11.45
N ILE A 31 11.40 -21.85 11.49
CA ILE A 31 11.21 -20.40 11.55
C ILE A 31 10.55 -19.95 12.86
N ALA A 32 10.71 -18.65 13.18
CA ALA A 32 9.88 -17.94 14.13
C ALA A 32 9.48 -16.58 13.56
N VAL A 33 8.25 -16.16 13.81
CA VAL A 33 7.74 -14.81 13.49
C VAL A 33 7.45 -14.09 14.80
N LEU A 34 8.04 -12.91 14.97
CA LEU A 34 7.88 -12.08 16.16
C LEU A 34 7.10 -10.81 15.80
N GLU A 35 5.97 -10.58 16.45
CA GLU A 35 5.08 -9.45 16.19
C GLU A 35 4.83 -8.64 17.48
N LYS A 36 5.00 -7.33 17.38
CA LYS A 36 4.78 -6.40 18.50
C LYS A 36 3.30 -6.31 18.92
N SER A 37 2.40 -6.34 17.94
CA SER A 37 0.96 -6.25 18.17
C SER A 37 0.40 -7.55 18.77
N ASN A 38 -0.81 -7.45 19.31
CA ASN A 38 -1.58 -8.62 19.77
C ASN A 38 -2.30 -9.35 18.61
N ARG A 39 -2.06 -8.95 17.35
CA ARG A 39 -2.63 -9.54 16.13
C ARG A 39 -1.60 -9.54 15.00
N ILE A 40 -1.82 -10.43 14.05
CA ILE A 40 -1.11 -10.47 12.76
C ILE A 40 -1.72 -9.48 11.74
N GLY A 41 -1.11 -9.37 10.57
CA GLY A 41 -1.60 -8.62 9.42
C GLY A 41 -1.00 -7.21 9.29
N GLY A 42 -0.35 -6.69 10.34
CA GLY A 42 0.20 -5.34 10.33
C GLY A 42 -0.90 -4.28 10.10
N GLN A 43 -0.83 -3.56 8.98
CA GLN A 43 -1.86 -2.58 8.62
C GLN A 43 -3.14 -3.20 8.02
N ILE A 44 -3.12 -4.46 7.61
CA ILE A 44 -4.31 -5.19 7.16
C ILE A 44 -5.13 -5.56 8.38
N HIS A 45 -6.37 -5.13 8.40
CA HIS A 45 -7.32 -5.49 9.45
C HIS A 45 -8.75 -5.28 8.96
N THR A 46 -9.44 -6.38 8.75
CA THR A 46 -10.88 -6.39 8.39
C THR A 46 -11.72 -6.43 9.65
N LEU A 47 -12.77 -5.63 9.67
CA LEU A 47 -13.75 -5.57 10.73
C LEU A 47 -15.14 -5.93 10.19
N HIS A 48 -15.91 -6.62 11.03
CA HIS A 48 -17.30 -6.98 10.78
C HIS A 48 -18.16 -6.39 11.87
N GLU A 49 -19.05 -5.46 11.52
CA GLU A 49 -19.88 -4.77 12.48
C GLU A 49 -21.23 -4.39 11.84
N ASP A 50 -22.34 -4.69 12.51
CA ASP A 50 -23.70 -4.30 12.13
C ASP A 50 -24.11 -4.66 10.69
N GLY A 51 -23.56 -5.76 10.15
CA GLY A 51 -23.77 -6.22 8.79
C GLY A 51 -22.88 -5.55 7.73
N PHE A 52 -21.93 -4.71 8.17
CA PHE A 52 -20.89 -4.14 7.30
C PHE A 52 -19.58 -4.91 7.47
N THR A 53 -18.83 -5.02 6.38
CA THR A 53 -17.46 -5.54 6.34
C THR A 53 -16.56 -4.47 5.75
N PHE A 54 -15.58 -4.00 6.52
CA PHE A 54 -14.71 -2.90 6.13
C PHE A 54 -13.28 -3.08 6.63
N GLU A 55 -12.37 -2.43 5.96
CA GLU A 55 -10.94 -2.44 6.32
C GLU A 55 -10.61 -1.20 7.16
N SER A 56 -9.75 -1.36 8.16
CA SER A 56 -9.23 -0.22 8.94
C SER A 56 -7.91 0.35 8.39
N GLY A 57 -7.37 -0.24 7.33
CA GLY A 57 -6.12 0.13 6.68
C GLY A 57 -6.24 0.05 5.14
N PRO A 58 -5.35 -0.68 4.44
CA PRO A 58 -5.47 -0.87 3.00
C PRO A 58 -6.80 -1.53 2.65
N ASN A 59 -7.53 -0.97 1.68
CA ASN A 59 -8.82 -1.50 1.25
C ASN A 59 -8.71 -2.50 0.11
N THR A 60 -7.75 -2.30 -0.78
CA THR A 60 -7.60 -3.07 -2.01
C THR A 60 -6.14 -3.17 -2.43
N GLY A 61 -5.81 -4.23 -3.16
CA GLY A 61 -4.58 -4.33 -3.92
C GLY A 61 -4.82 -4.35 -5.41
N VAL A 62 -3.74 -4.40 -6.18
CA VAL A 62 -3.78 -4.61 -7.63
C VAL A 62 -2.93 -5.83 -7.96
N VAL A 63 -3.42 -6.76 -8.74
CA VAL A 63 -2.67 -7.94 -9.21
C VAL A 63 -1.61 -7.48 -10.22
N SER A 64 -0.59 -6.76 -9.71
CA SER A 64 0.46 -6.13 -10.52
C SER A 64 1.61 -7.07 -10.87
N TYR A 65 1.69 -8.20 -10.16
CA TYR A 65 2.73 -9.22 -10.30
C TYR A 65 2.12 -10.62 -10.21
N PRO A 66 2.73 -11.62 -10.88
CA PRO A 66 2.29 -13.02 -10.83
C PRO A 66 2.22 -13.59 -9.40
N GLU A 67 3.14 -13.17 -8.54
CA GLU A 67 3.26 -13.63 -7.15
C GLU A 67 1.96 -13.47 -6.35
N VAL A 68 1.12 -12.49 -6.68
CA VAL A 68 -0.18 -12.31 -6.05
C VAL A 68 -1.10 -13.49 -6.37
N ALA A 69 -1.24 -13.84 -7.64
CA ALA A 69 -2.10 -14.95 -8.06
C ALA A 69 -1.52 -16.30 -7.59
N GLU A 70 -0.19 -16.45 -7.63
CA GLU A 70 0.52 -17.63 -7.15
C GLU A 70 0.30 -17.85 -5.65
N LEU A 71 0.33 -16.78 -4.83
CA LEU A 71 0.06 -16.86 -3.39
C LEU A 71 -1.37 -17.33 -3.12
N PHE A 72 -2.37 -16.73 -3.76
CA PHE A 72 -3.76 -17.17 -3.58
C PHE A 72 -3.99 -18.60 -4.09
N SER A 73 -3.34 -18.98 -5.18
CA SER A 73 -3.36 -20.37 -5.66
C SER A 73 -2.75 -21.33 -4.63
N ALA A 74 -1.65 -20.93 -3.97
CA ALA A 74 -1.00 -21.72 -2.93
C ALA A 74 -1.84 -21.80 -1.63
N LEU A 75 -2.80 -20.89 -1.43
CA LEU A 75 -3.77 -20.85 -0.33
C LEU A 75 -5.14 -21.39 -0.74
N SER A 76 -5.25 -22.05 -1.89
CA SER A 76 -6.52 -22.61 -2.38
C SER A 76 -7.20 -23.49 -1.33
N GLY A 77 -8.51 -23.30 -1.16
CA GLY A 77 -9.32 -23.96 -0.15
C GLY A 77 -9.31 -23.30 1.23
N THR A 78 -8.46 -22.29 1.47
CA THR A 78 -8.42 -21.53 2.72
C THR A 78 -8.66 -20.03 2.53
N CYS A 79 -8.28 -19.49 1.38
CA CYS A 79 -8.50 -18.09 1.03
C CYS A 79 -8.73 -17.94 -0.48
N THR A 80 -9.74 -17.20 -0.86
CA THR A 80 -10.11 -16.95 -2.26
C THR A 80 -9.76 -15.53 -2.68
N LEU A 81 -9.10 -15.40 -3.83
CA LEU A 81 -8.87 -14.11 -4.47
C LEU A 81 -10.21 -13.55 -5.00
N GLU A 82 -10.64 -12.43 -4.47
CA GLU A 82 -11.79 -11.68 -4.97
C GLU A 82 -11.32 -10.51 -5.82
N THR A 83 -11.70 -10.46 -7.11
CA THR A 83 -11.40 -9.31 -7.97
C THR A 83 -12.58 -8.36 -8.02
N ALA A 84 -12.28 -7.07 -8.11
CA ALA A 84 -13.32 -6.04 -8.17
C ALA A 84 -14.27 -6.28 -9.35
N ARG A 85 -15.55 -6.04 -9.11
CA ARG A 85 -16.63 -6.19 -10.10
C ARG A 85 -16.42 -5.27 -11.29
N GLU A 86 -16.88 -5.70 -12.46
CA GLU A 86 -16.74 -4.94 -13.71
C GLU A 86 -17.45 -3.57 -13.64
N GLU A 87 -18.61 -3.50 -12.96
CA GLU A 87 -19.41 -2.30 -12.76
C GLU A 87 -18.63 -1.23 -11.97
N SER A 88 -17.70 -1.62 -11.10
CA SER A 88 -16.89 -0.72 -10.29
C SER A 88 -15.62 -0.21 -10.98
N LYS A 89 -15.41 -0.48 -12.26
CA LYS A 89 -14.18 -0.06 -12.98
C LYS A 89 -14.02 1.45 -13.11
N ARG A 90 -15.11 2.21 -13.03
CA ARG A 90 -15.05 3.66 -13.16
C ARG A 90 -14.28 4.28 -12.00
N ARG A 91 -13.29 5.11 -12.31
CA ARG A 91 -12.57 5.95 -11.36
C ARG A 91 -13.00 7.37 -11.54
N LEU A 92 -13.27 8.04 -10.44
CA LEU A 92 -13.85 9.37 -10.42
C LEU A 92 -12.83 10.39 -9.91
N ILE A 93 -12.90 11.62 -10.44
CA ILE A 93 -12.13 12.78 -9.96
C ILE A 93 -13.11 13.89 -9.63
N TRP A 94 -12.96 14.47 -8.46
CA TRP A 94 -13.74 15.62 -8.04
C TRP A 94 -13.30 16.87 -8.79
N LYS A 95 -14.26 17.59 -9.37
CA LYS A 95 -14.04 18.89 -10.01
C LYS A 95 -15.32 19.69 -10.03
N GLY A 96 -15.29 20.94 -9.52
CA GLY A 96 -16.43 21.84 -9.59
C GLY A 96 -17.71 21.25 -8.99
N ASN A 97 -17.66 20.83 -7.73
CA ASN A 97 -18.78 20.31 -6.93
C ASN A 97 -19.41 18.99 -7.39
N ARG A 98 -18.75 18.19 -8.20
CA ARG A 98 -19.20 16.83 -8.58
C ARG A 98 -18.04 15.93 -8.99
N PHE A 99 -18.29 14.63 -8.96
CA PHE A 99 -17.40 13.63 -9.50
C PHE A 99 -17.55 13.50 -11.02
N HIS A 100 -16.42 13.38 -11.71
CA HIS A 100 -16.32 13.12 -13.15
C HIS A 100 -15.52 11.83 -13.38
N ALA A 101 -15.99 10.97 -14.28
CA ALA A 101 -15.25 9.76 -14.62
C ALA A 101 -13.94 10.08 -15.35
N LEU A 102 -12.85 9.42 -14.95
CA LEU A 102 -11.61 9.40 -15.73
C LEU A 102 -11.87 8.74 -17.09
N PRO A 103 -11.28 9.26 -18.17
CA PRO A 103 -11.42 8.67 -19.49
C PRO A 103 -10.89 7.23 -19.52
N SER A 104 -11.68 6.32 -20.06
CA SER A 104 -11.30 4.92 -20.27
C SER A 104 -11.01 4.57 -21.75
N GLY A 105 -11.20 5.52 -22.67
CA GLY A 105 -10.99 5.36 -24.11
C GLY A 105 -10.93 6.68 -24.85
N LEU A 106 -10.65 6.64 -26.15
CA LEU A 106 -10.47 7.84 -26.99
C LEU A 106 -11.68 8.76 -26.96
N LEU A 107 -12.88 8.23 -27.11
CA LEU A 107 -14.10 9.05 -27.12
C LEU A 107 -14.30 9.76 -25.79
N THR A 108 -14.17 9.05 -24.67
CA THR A 108 -14.26 9.64 -23.33
C THR A 108 -13.13 10.62 -23.03
N ALA A 109 -11.93 10.42 -23.60
CA ALA A 109 -10.82 11.36 -23.48
C ALA A 109 -11.11 12.71 -24.21
N VAL A 110 -11.79 12.66 -25.33
CA VAL A 110 -12.21 13.87 -26.06
C VAL A 110 -13.34 14.61 -25.34
N THR A 111 -14.30 13.90 -24.78
CA THR A 111 -15.53 14.48 -24.19
C THR A 111 -15.37 14.84 -22.71
N THR A 112 -14.36 14.33 -21.99
CA THR A 112 -14.19 14.60 -20.55
C THR A 112 -14.06 16.10 -20.25
N PRO A 113 -14.78 16.61 -19.22
CA PRO A 113 -14.64 17.99 -18.74
C PRO A 113 -13.44 18.18 -17.80
N LEU A 114 -12.72 17.10 -17.45
CA LEU A 114 -11.55 17.19 -16.57
C LEU A 114 -10.42 18.03 -17.19
N PHE A 115 -10.25 17.96 -18.51
CA PHE A 115 -9.18 18.62 -19.25
C PHE A 115 -9.72 19.50 -20.36
N THR A 116 -9.06 20.62 -20.60
CA THR A 116 -9.37 21.53 -21.72
C THR A 116 -8.94 20.93 -23.08
N LEU A 117 -9.43 21.49 -24.17
CA LEU A 117 -8.97 21.07 -25.51
C LEU A 117 -7.47 21.27 -25.69
N GLY A 118 -6.91 22.37 -25.17
CA GLY A 118 -5.47 22.65 -25.20
C GLY A 118 -4.65 21.55 -24.47
N ASP A 119 -5.13 21.09 -23.31
CA ASP A 119 -4.50 20.01 -22.57
C ASP A 119 -4.51 18.69 -23.36
N LYS A 120 -5.62 18.39 -24.03
CA LYS A 120 -5.78 17.18 -24.86
C LYS A 120 -4.80 17.21 -26.05
N PHE A 121 -4.66 18.36 -26.73
CA PHE A 121 -3.65 18.52 -27.79
C PHE A 121 -2.22 18.43 -27.24
N ARG A 122 -1.98 18.93 -26.03
CA ARG A 122 -0.67 18.85 -25.38
C ARG A 122 -0.22 17.40 -25.18
N ILE A 123 -1.13 16.48 -24.84
CA ILE A 123 -0.86 15.06 -24.71
C ILE A 123 -0.47 14.40 -26.04
N LEU A 124 -1.11 14.80 -27.15
CA LEU A 124 -0.73 14.28 -28.47
C LEU A 124 0.71 14.66 -28.84
N GLY A 125 1.24 15.76 -28.34
CA GLY A 125 2.63 16.19 -28.48
C GLY A 125 3.63 15.50 -27.55
N GLU A 126 3.19 14.66 -26.59
CA GLU A 126 4.06 13.99 -25.65
C GLU A 126 5.19 13.19 -26.29
N PRO A 127 4.98 12.42 -27.38
CA PRO A 127 6.03 11.65 -28.04
C PRO A 127 7.19 12.43 -28.64
N PHE A 128 7.02 13.75 -28.80
CA PHE A 128 8.02 14.63 -29.41
C PHE A 128 8.78 15.47 -28.37
N ARG A 129 8.48 15.33 -27.06
CA ARG A 129 9.16 16.05 -26.00
C ARG A 129 10.47 15.41 -25.63
N ALA A 130 11.45 16.26 -25.31
CA ALA A 130 12.75 15.80 -24.85
C ALA A 130 12.63 14.98 -23.58
N LYS A 131 13.47 13.94 -23.53
CA LYS A 131 13.64 13.11 -22.34
C LYS A 131 14.27 13.91 -21.21
N GLY A 132 13.83 13.70 -19.97
CA GLY A 132 14.43 14.29 -18.79
C GLY A 132 15.81 13.70 -18.51
N THR A 133 16.71 14.53 -17.99
CA THR A 133 18.09 14.17 -17.64
C THR A 133 18.34 14.14 -16.13
N ASN A 134 17.45 14.75 -15.33
CA ASN A 134 17.54 14.73 -13.88
C ASN A 134 17.02 13.38 -13.34
N PRO A 135 17.86 12.51 -12.77
CA PRO A 135 17.41 11.23 -12.22
C PRO A 135 16.53 11.42 -10.97
N ASP A 136 16.65 12.55 -10.27
CA ASP A 136 15.88 12.88 -9.07
C ASP A 136 14.66 13.77 -9.35
N GLU A 137 14.26 13.88 -10.64
CA GLU A 137 13.06 14.61 -11.04
C GLU A 137 11.84 14.08 -10.28
N SER A 138 11.11 14.98 -9.62
CA SER A 138 9.88 14.63 -8.93
C SER A 138 8.78 14.20 -9.92
N VAL A 139 7.79 13.48 -9.42
CA VAL A 139 6.63 13.08 -10.26
C VAL A 139 5.86 14.30 -10.74
N GLY A 140 5.79 15.36 -9.91
CA GLY A 140 5.14 16.62 -10.28
C GLY A 140 5.87 17.34 -11.41
N GLU A 141 7.19 17.49 -11.32
CA GLU A 141 8.01 18.10 -12.38
C GLU A 141 7.91 17.32 -13.69
N LEU A 142 8.04 15.98 -13.62
CA LEU A 142 7.86 15.08 -14.76
C LEU A 142 6.49 15.28 -15.42
N ALA A 143 5.42 15.30 -14.60
CA ALA A 143 4.06 15.48 -15.10
C ALA A 143 3.87 16.86 -15.77
N SER A 144 4.29 17.94 -15.11
CA SER A 144 4.21 19.30 -15.68
C SER A 144 4.97 19.41 -17.00
N ARG A 145 6.19 18.90 -17.04
CA ARG A 145 7.05 18.92 -18.22
C ARG A 145 6.44 18.13 -19.39
N ARG A 146 5.97 16.93 -19.15
CA ARG A 146 5.48 16.04 -20.23
C ARG A 146 3.99 16.19 -20.52
N LEU A 147 3.17 16.33 -19.51
CA LEU A 147 1.70 16.27 -19.65
C LEU A 147 1.05 17.65 -19.46
N GLY A 148 1.68 18.55 -18.69
CA GLY A 148 1.20 19.90 -18.40
C GLY A 148 0.47 20.01 -17.07
N GLU A 149 0.28 21.27 -16.64
CA GLU A 149 -0.24 21.62 -15.31
C GLU A 149 -1.65 21.07 -15.03
N SER A 150 -2.50 21.04 -16.03
CA SER A 150 -3.87 20.54 -15.85
C SER A 150 -3.87 19.04 -15.56
N PHE A 151 -3.00 18.26 -16.22
CA PHE A 151 -2.83 16.84 -15.92
C PHE A 151 -2.17 16.61 -14.56
N LEU A 152 -1.20 17.44 -14.17
CA LEU A 152 -0.67 17.41 -12.83
C LEU A 152 -1.80 17.59 -11.81
N LYS A 153 -2.63 18.62 -11.94
CA LYS A 153 -3.68 18.98 -10.99
C LYS A 153 -4.83 17.96 -10.91
N TYR A 154 -5.31 17.45 -12.05
CA TYR A 154 -6.53 16.64 -12.11
C TYR A 154 -6.33 15.15 -12.41
N ALA A 155 -5.10 14.70 -12.60
CA ALA A 155 -4.79 13.28 -12.76
C ALA A 155 -3.67 12.82 -11.82
N VAL A 156 -2.50 13.47 -11.87
CA VAL A 156 -1.31 13.01 -11.13
C VAL A 156 -1.41 13.32 -9.64
N ASP A 157 -1.78 14.55 -9.28
CA ASP A 157 -1.93 14.96 -7.88
C ASP A 157 -2.98 14.13 -7.14
N PRO A 158 -4.24 13.99 -7.62
CA PRO A 158 -5.21 13.15 -6.91
C PRO A 158 -4.81 11.67 -6.87
N PHE A 159 -4.16 11.15 -7.90
CA PHE A 159 -3.65 9.78 -7.89
C PHE A 159 -2.59 9.59 -6.80
N LEU A 160 -1.59 10.45 -6.71
CA LEU A 160 -0.53 10.34 -5.71
C LEU A 160 -1.03 10.65 -4.30
N SER A 161 -1.93 11.61 -4.15
CA SER A 161 -2.60 11.88 -2.87
C SER A 161 -3.44 10.69 -2.40
N GLY A 162 -4.10 9.97 -3.33
CA GLY A 162 -4.90 8.78 -3.00
C GLY A 162 -4.07 7.52 -2.75
N VAL A 163 -2.92 7.34 -3.41
CA VAL A 163 -2.10 6.13 -3.32
C VAL A 163 -0.96 6.27 -2.32
N TYR A 164 -0.29 7.42 -2.29
CA TYR A 164 0.85 7.71 -1.41
C TYR A 164 0.47 8.60 -0.23
N ALA A 165 -0.72 9.21 -0.24
CA ALA A 165 -1.06 10.34 0.63
C ALA A 165 0.05 11.41 0.61
N GLY A 166 0.76 11.50 -0.53
CA GLY A 166 2.03 12.20 -0.71
C GLY A 166 1.90 13.49 -1.52
N ASP A 167 3.03 14.19 -1.64
CA ASP A 167 3.16 15.36 -2.48
C ASP A 167 3.88 14.99 -3.78
N PRO A 168 3.25 15.13 -4.97
CA PRO A 168 3.89 14.86 -6.24
C PRO A 168 5.18 15.66 -6.48
N MET A 169 5.33 16.83 -5.83
CA MET A 169 6.53 17.67 -5.97
C MET A 169 7.72 17.18 -5.12
N LYS A 170 7.50 16.22 -4.19
CA LYS A 170 8.55 15.65 -3.33
C LYS A 170 8.89 14.20 -3.69
N LEU A 171 7.91 13.44 -4.18
CA LEU A 171 8.10 12.05 -4.58
C LEU A 171 8.98 11.97 -5.84
N VAL A 172 10.13 11.27 -5.74
CA VAL A 172 11.06 11.09 -6.86
C VAL A 172 10.58 9.97 -7.78
N THR A 173 10.44 10.27 -9.07
CA THR A 173 9.79 9.39 -10.04
C THR A 173 10.44 8.02 -10.13
N ARG A 174 11.76 7.93 -10.18
CA ARG A 174 12.49 6.64 -10.30
C ARG A 174 12.24 5.69 -9.13
N TYR A 175 11.88 6.22 -7.95
CA TYR A 175 11.61 5.43 -6.74
C TYR A 175 10.11 5.20 -6.51
N ALA A 176 9.30 6.23 -6.69
CA ALA A 176 7.85 6.16 -6.46
C ALA A 176 7.11 5.48 -7.62
N LEU A 177 7.47 5.79 -8.86
CA LEU A 177 6.84 5.28 -10.09
C LEU A 177 7.87 4.72 -11.08
N PRO A 178 8.68 3.69 -10.70
CA PRO A 178 9.77 3.20 -11.54
C PRO A 178 9.33 2.73 -12.92
N LYS A 179 8.10 2.22 -13.05
CA LYS A 179 7.55 1.80 -14.35
C LYS A 179 7.38 3.00 -15.28
N LEU A 180 6.91 4.14 -14.78
CA LEU A 180 6.74 5.37 -15.55
C LEU A 180 8.09 5.98 -15.92
N TYR A 181 9.01 6.06 -14.96
CA TYR A 181 10.39 6.49 -15.19
C TYR A 181 11.06 5.69 -16.31
N ASN A 182 10.98 4.36 -16.24
CA ASN A 182 11.59 3.47 -17.23
C ASN A 182 10.97 3.61 -18.62
N LEU A 183 9.67 3.93 -18.75
CA LEU A 183 9.05 4.22 -20.06
C LEU A 183 9.72 5.42 -20.73
N GLU A 184 9.94 6.50 -19.99
CA GLU A 184 10.64 7.66 -20.54
C GLU A 184 12.12 7.34 -20.83
N GLN A 185 12.81 6.71 -19.87
CA GLN A 185 14.24 6.43 -20.02
C GLN A 185 14.57 5.50 -21.18
N GLN A 186 13.75 4.48 -21.42
CA GLN A 186 14.00 3.48 -22.47
C GLN A 186 13.44 3.89 -23.84
N TYR A 187 12.28 4.56 -23.86
CA TYR A 187 11.55 4.84 -25.11
C TYR A 187 11.43 6.33 -25.44
N GLY A 188 11.91 7.21 -24.55
CA GLY A 188 11.80 8.66 -24.69
C GLY A 188 10.38 9.22 -24.54
N SER A 189 9.36 8.37 -24.31
CA SER A 189 7.95 8.75 -24.28
C SER A 189 7.11 7.72 -23.56
N PHE A 190 6.10 8.16 -22.83
CA PHE A 190 5.12 7.28 -22.19
C PHE A 190 4.25 6.57 -23.21
N ILE A 191 3.81 7.30 -24.26
CA ILE A 191 2.97 6.76 -25.33
C ILE A 191 3.75 5.73 -26.14
N LYS A 192 4.94 6.07 -26.65
CA LYS A 192 5.79 5.14 -27.42
C LYS A 192 6.15 3.91 -26.59
N GLY A 193 6.55 4.12 -25.33
CA GLY A 193 6.92 3.03 -24.42
C GLY A 193 5.74 2.12 -24.08
N SER A 194 4.55 2.66 -23.87
CA SER A 194 3.35 1.87 -23.62
C SER A 194 2.98 1.00 -24.83
N ILE A 195 3.04 1.55 -26.05
CA ILE A 195 2.80 0.82 -27.29
C ILE A 195 3.85 -0.28 -27.48
N ALA A 196 5.13 0.03 -27.28
CA ALA A 196 6.21 -0.94 -27.40
C ALA A 196 6.05 -2.11 -26.42
N LYS A 197 5.75 -1.81 -25.14
CA LYS A 197 5.50 -2.84 -24.11
C LYS A 197 4.26 -3.68 -24.37
N ALA A 198 3.20 -3.07 -24.92
CA ALA A 198 1.99 -3.82 -25.26
C ALA A 198 2.21 -4.88 -26.36
N LYS A 199 3.23 -4.68 -27.22
CA LYS A 199 3.60 -5.61 -28.28
C LYS A 199 4.55 -6.73 -27.81
N GLN A 200 5.13 -6.62 -26.61
CA GLN A 200 6.04 -7.66 -26.09
C GLN A 200 5.25 -8.96 -25.81
N PRO A 201 5.80 -10.12 -26.21
CA PRO A 201 5.17 -11.40 -25.89
C PRO A 201 5.15 -11.58 -24.37
N LYS A 202 4.03 -12.08 -23.86
CA LYS A 202 3.85 -12.39 -22.43
C LYS A 202 3.91 -13.90 -22.25
N THR A 203 4.71 -14.34 -21.28
CA THR A 203 4.69 -15.74 -20.82
C THR A 203 3.34 -16.06 -20.16
N GLU A 204 3.06 -17.34 -19.94
CA GLU A 204 1.87 -17.75 -19.18
C GLU A 204 1.90 -17.16 -17.75
N ARG A 205 3.08 -17.14 -17.13
CA ARG A 205 3.26 -16.55 -15.80
C ARG A 205 2.98 -15.03 -15.81
N ASP A 206 3.43 -14.28 -16.83
CA ASP A 206 3.17 -12.83 -16.95
C ASP A 206 1.67 -12.52 -17.07
N ARG A 207 0.88 -13.44 -17.65
CA ARG A 207 -0.58 -13.28 -17.79
C ARG A 207 -1.30 -13.35 -16.44
N LEU A 208 -0.72 -13.96 -15.41
CA LEU A 208 -1.26 -13.96 -14.05
C LEU A 208 -1.32 -12.56 -13.46
N ALA A 209 -0.46 -11.63 -13.88
CA ALA A 209 -0.50 -10.22 -13.51
C ALA A 209 -1.63 -9.47 -14.24
N THR A 210 -2.87 -9.77 -13.89
CA THR A 210 -4.09 -9.29 -14.58
C THR A 210 -4.33 -7.79 -14.46
N LYS A 211 -3.65 -7.10 -13.52
CA LYS A 211 -3.85 -5.69 -13.14
C LYS A 211 -5.25 -5.38 -12.62
N LYS A 212 -6.05 -6.39 -12.32
CA LYS A 212 -7.34 -6.21 -11.65
C LYS A 212 -7.13 -5.77 -10.22
N VAL A 213 -8.04 -4.95 -9.73
CA VAL A 213 -8.12 -4.62 -8.30
C VAL A 213 -8.59 -5.87 -7.56
N PHE A 214 -8.01 -6.15 -6.40
CA PHE A 214 -8.34 -7.33 -5.62
C PHE A 214 -8.53 -7.05 -4.13
N SER A 215 -9.24 -7.94 -3.51
CA SER A 215 -9.33 -8.20 -2.08
C SER A 215 -9.29 -9.72 -1.85
N ALA A 216 -9.45 -10.17 -0.62
CA ALA A 216 -9.80 -11.54 -0.30
C ALA A 216 -11.32 -11.62 -0.06
N GLU A 217 -11.95 -12.73 -0.43
CA GLU A 217 -13.34 -13.00 -0.11
C GLU A 217 -13.56 -12.88 1.40
N GLY A 218 -14.58 -12.10 1.82
CA GLY A 218 -14.87 -11.80 3.22
C GLY A 218 -13.94 -10.77 3.88
N GLY A 219 -12.90 -10.25 3.20
CA GLY A 219 -11.98 -9.23 3.71
C GLY A 219 -10.50 -9.62 3.66
N LEU A 220 -9.64 -8.62 3.67
CA LEU A 220 -8.19 -8.83 3.51
C LEU A 220 -7.55 -9.60 4.67
N SER A 221 -8.15 -9.57 5.88
CA SER A 221 -7.66 -10.37 7.01
C SER A 221 -7.68 -11.87 6.70
N ASN A 222 -8.62 -12.35 5.87
CA ASN A 222 -8.66 -13.77 5.48
C ASN A 222 -7.39 -14.22 4.76
N LEU A 223 -6.72 -13.32 4.02
CA LEU A 223 -5.41 -13.62 3.41
C LEU A 223 -4.33 -13.81 4.47
N THR A 224 -4.25 -12.90 5.45
CA THR A 224 -3.23 -12.98 6.52
C THR A 224 -3.46 -14.16 7.44
N ASP A 225 -4.71 -14.45 7.77
CA ASP A 225 -5.10 -15.57 8.61
C ASP A 225 -4.83 -16.92 7.93
N ALA A 226 -5.10 -17.03 6.63
CA ALA A 226 -4.79 -18.24 5.86
C ALA A 226 -3.28 -18.52 5.79
N MET A 227 -2.46 -17.48 5.64
CA MET A 227 -1.00 -17.63 5.72
C MET A 227 -0.56 -18.07 7.11
N ALA A 228 -1.06 -17.43 8.18
CA ALA A 228 -0.71 -17.76 9.56
C ALA A 228 -1.11 -19.20 9.92
N LYS A 229 -2.26 -19.67 9.45
CA LYS A 229 -2.68 -21.07 9.62
C LYS A 229 -1.69 -22.05 8.98
N THR A 230 -1.13 -21.72 7.83
CA THR A 230 -0.12 -22.56 7.16
C THR A 230 1.25 -22.49 7.84
N ILE A 231 1.62 -21.32 8.37
CA ILE A 231 2.87 -21.12 9.13
C ILE A 231 2.84 -21.95 10.44
N GLY A 232 1.66 -22.10 11.04
CA GLY A 232 1.46 -22.67 12.37
C GLY A 232 1.54 -21.60 13.46
N THR A 233 0.54 -21.56 14.33
CA THR A 233 0.45 -20.57 15.40
C THR A 233 1.58 -20.67 16.41
N GLU A 234 2.16 -21.85 16.59
CA GLU A 234 3.32 -22.13 17.44
C GLU A 234 4.61 -21.44 16.94
N ASN A 235 4.65 -21.07 15.66
CA ASN A 235 5.78 -20.36 15.06
C ASN A 235 5.58 -18.82 15.06
N ILE A 236 4.45 -18.32 15.59
CA ILE A 236 4.14 -16.88 15.62
C ILE A 236 3.99 -16.45 17.08
N THR A 237 4.86 -15.56 17.53
CA THR A 237 4.78 -14.94 18.85
C THR A 237 4.27 -13.50 18.73
N LEU A 238 3.11 -13.24 19.33
CA LEU A 238 2.50 -11.90 19.37
C LEU A 238 2.87 -11.17 20.66
N SER A 239 2.60 -9.86 20.70
CA SER A 239 2.85 -9.00 21.88
C SER A 239 4.31 -9.02 22.34
N THR A 240 5.24 -9.08 21.38
CA THR A 240 6.68 -9.00 21.64
C THR A 240 7.09 -7.55 21.86
N ASN A 241 7.79 -7.27 22.97
CA ASN A 241 8.26 -5.94 23.31
C ASN A 241 9.77 -5.96 23.59
N HIS A 242 10.40 -4.78 23.61
CA HIS A 242 11.85 -4.63 23.89
C HIS A 242 12.74 -5.52 23.04
N LEU A 243 12.32 -5.75 21.78
CA LEU A 243 13.03 -6.64 20.86
C LEU A 243 14.35 -6.00 20.44
N LYS A 244 15.43 -6.77 20.60
CA LYS A 244 16.77 -6.42 20.15
C LYS A 244 17.39 -7.57 19.36
N ILE A 245 18.14 -7.23 18.35
CA ILE A 245 18.86 -8.16 17.48
C ILE A 245 20.34 -7.79 17.60
N GLU A 246 21.19 -8.74 17.90
CA GLU A 246 22.62 -8.56 18.06
C GLU A 246 23.38 -9.66 17.32
N PRO A 247 24.53 -9.33 16.69
CA PRO A 247 25.39 -10.36 16.12
C PRO A 247 25.89 -11.31 17.21
N ALA A 248 25.98 -12.60 16.88
CA ALA A 248 26.57 -13.63 17.71
C ALA A 248 27.80 -14.23 17.00
N ASP A 249 28.57 -15.08 17.70
CA ASP A 249 29.72 -15.81 17.08
C ASP A 249 29.31 -16.56 15.82
N LYS A 250 28.08 -17.12 15.84
CA LYS A 250 27.44 -17.72 14.67
C LYS A 250 26.01 -17.23 14.60
N GLY A 251 25.71 -16.45 13.53
CA GLY A 251 24.34 -15.94 13.31
C GLY A 251 23.96 -14.79 14.24
N TRP A 252 22.78 -14.88 14.85
CA TRP A 252 22.12 -13.77 15.51
C TRP A 252 21.52 -14.18 16.84
N THR A 253 21.59 -13.31 17.83
CA THR A 253 20.85 -13.40 19.09
C THR A 253 19.69 -12.40 19.06
N ILE A 254 18.48 -12.87 19.30
CA ILE A 254 17.25 -12.05 19.34
C ILE A 254 16.67 -12.15 20.74
N SER A 255 16.69 -11.05 21.48
CA SER A 255 16.12 -10.92 22.83
C SER A 255 14.83 -10.10 22.79
N PHE A 256 13.82 -10.50 23.54
CA PHE A 256 12.53 -9.80 23.60
C PHE A 256 11.77 -10.20 24.88
N THR A 257 10.73 -9.44 25.19
CA THR A 257 9.80 -9.75 26.28
C THR A 257 8.41 -10.06 25.72
N THR A 258 7.70 -10.95 26.41
CA THR A 258 6.29 -11.26 26.19
C THR A 258 5.55 -11.14 27.52
N PRO A 259 4.22 -11.23 27.56
CA PRO A 259 3.48 -11.32 28.83
C PRO A 259 3.93 -12.50 29.71
N ALA A 260 4.55 -13.53 29.13
CA ALA A 260 5.10 -14.70 29.86
C ALA A 260 6.52 -14.49 30.38
N GLY A 261 7.16 -13.35 30.10
CA GLY A 261 8.51 -13.00 30.53
C GLY A 261 9.52 -12.81 29.40
N GLU A 262 10.79 -12.74 29.76
CA GLU A 262 11.92 -12.57 28.83
C GLU A 262 12.20 -13.86 28.06
N GLN A 263 12.52 -13.72 26.80
CA GLN A 263 12.85 -14.81 25.88
C GLN A 263 14.07 -14.46 25.03
N THR A 264 14.79 -15.50 24.62
CA THR A 264 15.94 -15.36 23.71
C THR A 264 15.88 -16.46 22.64
N ILE A 265 16.09 -16.07 21.39
CA ILE A 265 16.22 -16.97 20.24
C ILE A 265 17.61 -16.77 19.62
N GLN A 266 18.27 -17.84 19.24
CA GLN A 266 19.43 -17.82 18.35
C GLN A 266 18.98 -18.27 16.95
N ALA A 267 19.45 -17.57 15.92
CA ALA A 267 19.10 -17.87 14.55
C ALA A 267 20.28 -17.68 13.58
N ASN A 268 20.28 -18.45 12.49
CA ASN A 268 21.27 -18.27 11.43
C ASN A 268 21.01 -17.00 10.63
N GLN A 269 19.74 -16.65 10.43
CA GLN A 269 19.32 -15.49 9.67
C GLN A 269 18.22 -14.72 10.39
N VAL A 270 18.17 -13.41 10.21
CA VAL A 270 17.13 -12.52 10.71
C VAL A 270 16.62 -11.60 9.59
N ILE A 271 15.31 -11.52 9.48
CA ILE A 271 14.61 -10.71 8.47
C ILE A 271 13.75 -9.69 9.19
N THR A 272 14.05 -8.39 9.03
CA THR A 272 13.17 -7.34 9.55
C THR A 272 12.21 -6.89 8.46
N THR A 273 10.91 -6.81 8.77
CA THR A 273 9.86 -6.36 7.85
C THR A 273 9.04 -5.20 8.43
N THR A 274 9.61 -4.53 9.41
CA THR A 274 9.00 -3.44 10.18
C THR A 274 9.22 -2.08 9.51
N GLY A 275 8.61 -1.02 10.07
CA GLY A 275 8.87 0.35 9.61
C GLY A 275 10.29 0.83 9.95
N ALA A 276 10.86 1.69 9.12
CA ALA A 276 12.21 2.22 9.28
C ALA A 276 12.47 2.83 10.68
N TYR A 277 11.46 3.45 11.25
CA TYR A 277 11.51 4.11 12.56
C TYR A 277 11.71 3.15 13.75
N THR A 278 11.54 1.84 13.55
CA THR A 278 11.79 0.84 14.61
C THR A 278 13.20 0.28 14.58
N LEU A 279 13.91 0.44 13.45
CA LEU A 279 15.23 -0.18 13.25
C LEU A 279 16.30 0.30 14.24
N PRO A 280 16.33 1.57 14.70
CA PRO A 280 17.31 1.99 15.70
C PRO A 280 17.25 1.20 17.02
N GLU A 281 16.04 0.84 17.47
CA GLU A 281 15.84 0.02 18.68
C GLU A 281 16.13 -1.46 18.41
N LEU A 282 15.76 -1.94 17.21
CA LEU A 282 15.93 -3.33 16.81
C LEU A 282 17.40 -3.72 16.58
N LEU A 283 18.21 -2.81 16.06
CA LEU A 283 19.58 -3.05 15.62
C LEU A 283 20.56 -2.08 16.32
N PRO A 284 20.68 -2.16 17.67
CA PRO A 284 21.44 -1.17 18.45
C PRO A 284 22.94 -1.19 18.19
N PHE A 285 23.49 -2.23 17.53
CA PHE A 285 24.88 -2.35 17.15
C PHE A 285 25.28 -1.55 15.89
N ILE A 286 24.27 -1.00 15.16
CA ILE A 286 24.53 -0.17 13.99
C ILE A 286 24.73 1.28 14.44
N GLU A 287 25.81 1.88 13.96
CA GLU A 287 26.17 3.28 14.24
C GLU A 287 25.01 4.22 13.86
N LYS A 288 24.76 5.20 14.73
CA LYS A 288 23.63 6.12 14.61
C LYS A 288 23.60 6.84 13.25
N GLU A 289 24.75 7.32 12.76
CA GLU A 289 24.88 8.05 11.51
C GLU A 289 24.49 7.19 10.29
N ILE A 290 24.77 5.89 10.36
CA ILE A 290 24.37 4.92 9.32
C ILE A 290 22.87 4.62 9.42
N MET A 291 22.38 4.39 10.65
CA MET A 291 20.98 4.07 10.89
C MET A 291 20.07 5.24 10.55
N ASP A 292 20.48 6.49 10.80
CA ASP A 292 19.69 7.70 10.51
C ASP A 292 19.38 7.82 8.99
N LYS A 293 20.24 7.31 8.10
CA LYS A 293 19.98 7.27 6.66
C LYS A 293 18.77 6.37 6.28
N ILE A 294 18.43 5.43 7.14
CA ILE A 294 17.27 4.54 6.95
C ILE A 294 16.10 5.02 7.78
N SER A 295 16.33 5.29 9.06
CA SER A 295 15.26 5.59 10.02
C SER A 295 14.62 6.96 9.83
N SER A 296 15.28 7.90 9.14
CA SER A 296 14.75 9.20 8.72
C SER A 296 13.70 9.12 7.60
N LEU A 297 13.35 7.93 7.13
CA LEU A 297 12.28 7.75 6.15
C LEU A 297 10.99 8.41 6.62
N HIS A 298 10.53 9.37 5.83
CA HIS A 298 9.27 10.07 6.10
C HIS A 298 8.07 9.17 5.80
N TYR A 299 7.09 9.18 6.68
CA TYR A 299 5.81 8.48 6.51
C TYR A 299 4.65 9.48 6.46
N ALA A 300 3.81 9.38 5.45
CA ALA A 300 2.57 10.15 5.41
C ALA A 300 1.61 9.65 6.50
N PRO A 301 1.05 10.54 7.32
CA PRO A 301 -0.05 10.19 8.21
C PRO A 301 -1.36 10.12 7.42
N VAL A 302 -2.23 9.17 7.78
CA VAL A 302 -3.54 9.01 7.13
C VAL A 302 -4.59 8.71 8.18
N ILE A 303 -5.71 9.39 8.10
CA ILE A 303 -6.93 9.03 8.79
C ILE A 303 -7.82 8.33 7.76
N GLN A 304 -8.27 7.13 8.10
CA GLN A 304 -9.28 6.42 7.35
C GLN A 304 -10.58 6.40 8.16
N ALA A 305 -11.71 6.67 7.50
CA ALA A 305 -13.00 6.48 8.11
C ALA A 305 -13.85 5.54 7.26
N SER A 306 -14.37 4.49 7.90
CA SER A 306 -15.36 3.59 7.31
C SER A 306 -16.75 4.08 7.64
N VAL A 307 -17.57 4.32 6.61
CA VAL A 307 -18.90 4.90 6.72
C VAL A 307 -19.90 3.96 6.06
N GLY A 308 -20.81 3.42 6.85
CA GLY A 308 -21.84 2.49 6.40
C GLY A 308 -23.23 3.11 6.39
N ILE A 309 -24.02 2.78 5.39
CA ILE A 309 -25.45 3.10 5.32
C ILE A 309 -26.24 1.88 4.89
N ARG A 310 -27.35 1.58 5.55
CA ARG A 310 -28.18 0.38 5.32
C ARG A 310 -29.09 0.49 4.10
N ASP A 311 -29.44 1.71 3.71
CA ASP A 311 -30.26 1.97 2.53
C ASP A 311 -29.81 3.24 1.81
N THR A 312 -29.30 3.08 0.59
CA THR A 312 -28.88 4.20 -0.26
C THR A 312 -30.04 4.92 -0.95
N GLY A 313 -31.26 4.45 -0.79
CA GLY A 313 -32.46 4.99 -1.45
C GLY A 313 -32.33 4.86 -2.98
N LYS A 314 -32.33 6.02 -3.66
CA LYS A 314 -32.23 6.08 -5.13
C LYS A 314 -30.77 6.35 -5.61
N LEU A 315 -29.81 6.52 -4.68
CA LEU A 315 -28.44 6.80 -5.05
C LEU A 315 -27.73 5.50 -5.50
N CYS A 316 -26.97 5.61 -6.59
CA CYS A 316 -26.26 4.50 -7.18
C CYS A 316 -24.74 4.76 -7.08
N PHE A 317 -24.01 3.78 -6.54
CA PHE A 317 -22.56 3.83 -6.34
C PHE A 317 -21.89 2.70 -7.10
N ASP A 318 -21.77 2.84 -8.43
CA ASP A 318 -21.23 1.85 -9.37
C ASP A 318 -19.81 2.21 -9.88
N ALA A 319 -18.98 2.75 -8.99
CA ALA A 319 -17.61 3.12 -9.27
C ALA A 319 -16.63 2.51 -8.24
N PHE A 320 -15.35 2.51 -8.55
CA PHE A 320 -14.30 2.18 -7.60
C PHE A 320 -14.24 3.18 -6.43
N GLY A 321 -14.52 4.42 -6.74
CA GLY A 321 -14.48 5.55 -5.84
C GLY A 321 -14.04 6.81 -6.56
N GLY A 322 -13.86 7.88 -5.80
CA GLY A 322 -13.46 9.19 -6.30
C GLY A 322 -12.28 9.77 -5.54
N LEU A 323 -11.33 10.35 -6.27
CA LEU A 323 -10.19 11.06 -5.72
C LEU A 323 -10.43 12.57 -5.78
N VAL A 324 -9.82 13.29 -4.85
CA VAL A 324 -9.98 14.74 -4.71
C VAL A 324 -8.66 15.42 -4.98
N PRO A 325 -8.56 16.24 -6.04
CA PRO A 325 -7.38 17.05 -6.31
C PRO A 325 -7.12 18.06 -5.18
N SER A 326 -5.85 18.28 -4.84
CA SER A 326 -5.47 19.25 -3.81
C SER A 326 -5.96 20.68 -4.13
N CYS A 327 -6.08 21.01 -5.43
CA CYS A 327 -6.57 22.34 -5.88
C CYS A 327 -8.08 22.55 -5.66
N GLU A 328 -8.85 21.53 -5.28
CA GLU A 328 -10.28 21.65 -4.94
C GLU A 328 -10.50 21.94 -3.44
N GLU A 329 -9.42 22.05 -2.67
CA GLU A 329 -9.38 22.49 -1.26
C GLU A 329 -10.36 21.76 -0.32
N LYS A 330 -10.66 20.49 -0.60
CA LYS A 330 -11.46 19.65 0.28
C LYS A 330 -10.58 18.99 1.35
N GLU A 331 -11.18 18.64 2.49
CA GLU A 331 -10.49 18.01 3.61
C GLU A 331 -10.25 16.50 3.39
N VAL A 332 -10.97 15.88 2.44
CA VAL A 332 -10.81 14.46 2.09
C VAL A 332 -9.90 14.30 0.86
N LEU A 333 -9.02 13.30 0.87
CA LEU A 333 -8.16 12.91 -0.25
C LEU A 333 -8.93 12.10 -1.29
N GLY A 334 -9.97 11.39 -0.85
CA GLY A 334 -10.81 10.57 -1.68
C GLY A 334 -11.76 9.70 -0.88
N ILE A 335 -12.69 9.09 -1.60
CA ILE A 335 -13.71 8.18 -1.06
C ILE A 335 -13.73 6.93 -1.93
N LEU A 336 -13.39 5.77 -1.36
CA LEU A 336 -13.57 4.48 -2.04
C LEU A 336 -14.96 3.90 -1.75
N TYR A 337 -15.44 3.04 -2.66
CA TYR A 337 -16.73 2.37 -2.56
C TYR A 337 -16.55 0.84 -2.48
N PRO A 338 -16.05 0.30 -1.33
CA PRO A 338 -15.76 -1.13 -1.20
C PRO A 338 -16.94 -2.04 -1.51
N SER A 339 -18.17 -1.64 -1.14
CA SER A 339 -19.40 -2.40 -1.45
C SER A 339 -19.76 -2.40 -2.94
N ALA A 340 -19.28 -1.42 -3.71
CA ALA A 340 -19.38 -1.45 -5.17
C ALA A 340 -18.38 -2.44 -5.80
N CYS A 341 -17.22 -2.62 -5.16
CA CYS A 341 -16.14 -3.45 -5.67
C CYS A 341 -16.29 -4.92 -5.35
N PHE A 342 -16.75 -5.25 -4.14
CA PHE A 342 -16.70 -6.60 -3.58
C PHE A 342 -18.03 -6.99 -2.96
N TYR A 343 -18.34 -8.28 -2.96
CA TYR A 343 -19.57 -8.79 -2.38
C TYR A 343 -19.52 -8.81 -0.84
N GLY A 344 -20.70 -8.80 -0.21
CA GLY A 344 -20.80 -8.95 1.24
C GLY A 344 -20.19 -7.83 2.09
N ARG A 345 -19.93 -6.65 1.51
CA ARG A 345 -19.37 -5.50 2.25
C ARG A 345 -20.40 -4.66 2.97
N ALA A 346 -21.66 -4.73 2.55
CA ALA A 346 -22.78 -4.01 3.14
C ALA A 346 -24.06 -4.82 3.03
N PRO A 347 -25.13 -4.48 3.79
CA PRO A 347 -26.47 -5.03 3.56
C PRO A 347 -26.96 -4.82 2.12
N GLU A 348 -27.93 -5.61 1.66
CA GLU A 348 -28.37 -5.68 0.25
C GLU A 348 -28.70 -4.33 -0.39
N LYS A 349 -29.35 -3.41 0.34
CA LYS A 349 -29.70 -2.05 -0.11
C LYS A 349 -28.69 -1.00 0.33
N GLY A 350 -27.67 -1.40 1.06
CA GLY A 350 -26.72 -0.51 1.70
C GLY A 350 -25.45 -0.31 0.90
N ALA A 351 -24.61 0.54 1.46
CA ALA A 351 -23.25 0.77 0.98
C ALA A 351 -22.28 0.99 2.14
N VAL A 352 -21.01 0.66 1.91
CA VAL A 352 -19.90 1.08 2.77
C VAL A 352 -18.91 1.88 1.95
N PHE A 353 -18.45 2.97 2.54
CA PHE A 353 -17.49 3.92 1.97
C PHE A 353 -16.24 4.00 2.85
N SER A 354 -15.09 4.17 2.24
CA SER A 354 -13.84 4.47 2.95
C SER A 354 -13.36 5.87 2.58
N PHE A 355 -13.42 6.78 3.55
CA PHE A 355 -12.93 8.15 3.42
C PHE A 355 -11.46 8.20 3.84
N PHE A 356 -10.64 8.91 3.09
CA PHE A 356 -9.24 9.16 3.41
C PHE A 356 -9.01 10.64 3.64
N ILE A 357 -8.35 10.98 4.74
CA ILE A 357 -8.15 12.34 5.24
C ILE A 357 -6.69 12.50 5.67
N GLY A 358 -6.11 13.69 5.55
CA GLY A 358 -4.74 13.98 5.98
C GLY A 358 -3.72 13.92 4.84
N GLY A 359 -2.76 13.00 4.93
CA GLY A 359 -1.61 12.96 4.04
C GLY A 359 -0.55 14.01 4.39
N VAL A 360 0.56 14.03 3.64
CA VAL A 360 1.69 14.96 3.93
C VAL A 360 1.32 16.44 3.75
N LYS A 361 0.32 16.74 2.92
CA LYS A 361 -0.13 18.12 2.67
C LYS A 361 -1.08 18.67 3.73
N ARG A 362 -1.70 17.80 4.51
CA ARG A 362 -2.72 18.12 5.51
C ARG A 362 -2.49 17.30 6.79
N ALA A 363 -1.23 17.16 7.21
CA ALA A 363 -0.83 16.39 8.39
C ALA A 363 -1.46 16.92 9.69
N GLU A 364 -1.77 18.22 9.74
CA GLU A 364 -2.44 18.88 10.87
C GLU A 364 -3.84 18.30 11.18
N LEU A 365 -4.48 17.64 10.22
CA LEU A 365 -5.77 16.99 10.44
C LEU A 365 -5.69 15.79 11.42
N MET A 366 -4.48 15.26 11.65
CA MET A 366 -4.27 14.19 12.64
C MET A 366 -4.57 14.64 14.07
N ASP A 367 -4.46 15.94 14.36
CA ASP A 367 -4.65 16.51 15.71
C ASP A 367 -6.13 16.81 16.00
N LYS A 368 -7.02 16.65 15.02
CA LYS A 368 -8.45 16.86 15.19
C LYS A 368 -9.08 15.79 16.08
N THR A 369 -10.08 16.20 16.87
CA THR A 369 -10.89 15.28 17.67
C THR A 369 -11.75 14.37 16.78
N ASP A 370 -12.31 13.31 17.36
CA ASP A 370 -13.23 12.43 16.63
C ASP A 370 -14.51 13.14 16.22
N GLU A 371 -14.99 14.10 17.02
CA GLU A 371 -16.15 14.94 16.70
C GLU A 371 -15.86 15.82 15.47
N GLU A 372 -14.73 16.52 15.46
CA GLU A 372 -14.31 17.35 14.30
C GLU A 372 -14.14 16.51 13.03
N LEU A 373 -13.58 15.30 13.16
CA LEU A 373 -13.44 14.38 12.02
C LEU A 373 -14.80 13.87 11.54
N LYS A 374 -15.74 13.56 12.44
CA LYS A 374 -17.12 13.22 12.08
C LYS A 374 -17.80 14.35 11.30
N ASP A 375 -17.60 15.61 11.70
CA ASP A 375 -18.14 16.76 10.97
C ASP A 375 -17.57 16.86 9.55
N ILE A 376 -16.27 16.62 9.36
CA ILE A 376 -15.64 16.56 8.03
C ILE A 376 -16.27 15.44 7.20
N ILE A 377 -16.42 14.25 7.79
CA ILE A 377 -16.98 13.07 7.12
C ILE A 377 -18.45 13.32 6.74
N LEU A 378 -19.26 13.88 7.63
CA LEU A 378 -20.66 14.18 7.36
C LEU A 378 -20.82 15.23 6.27
N ARG A 379 -20.03 16.31 6.30
CA ARG A 379 -20.01 17.28 5.19
C ARG A 379 -19.68 16.60 3.86
N ALA A 380 -18.64 15.77 3.80
CA ALA A 380 -18.29 15.06 2.58
C ALA A 380 -19.34 14.02 2.18
N PHE A 381 -20.01 13.37 3.12
CA PHE A 381 -21.11 12.43 2.88
C PHE A 381 -22.29 13.13 2.21
N HIS A 382 -22.71 14.30 2.68
CA HIS A 382 -23.81 15.07 2.08
C HIS A 382 -23.38 15.77 0.79
N ASP A 383 -22.26 16.48 0.81
CA ASP A 383 -21.81 17.31 -0.33
C ASP A 383 -21.31 16.47 -1.50
N MET A 384 -20.57 15.39 -1.24
CA MET A 384 -19.87 14.66 -2.30
C MET A 384 -20.62 13.40 -2.73
N LEU A 385 -21.21 12.64 -1.80
CA LEU A 385 -22.01 11.47 -2.09
C LEU A 385 -23.47 11.81 -2.35
N LYS A 386 -23.89 13.06 -2.09
CA LYS A 386 -25.22 13.61 -2.38
C LYS A 386 -26.36 12.99 -1.58
N PHE A 387 -26.05 12.44 -0.40
CA PHE A 387 -27.12 12.06 0.52
C PHE A 387 -27.84 13.32 1.06
N PRO A 388 -29.19 13.29 1.17
CA PRO A 388 -29.95 14.37 1.78
C PRO A 388 -29.52 14.63 3.24
N ASP A 389 -29.63 15.87 3.71
CA ASP A 389 -29.17 16.29 5.04
C ASP A 389 -29.90 15.54 6.19
N ASN A 390 -31.11 15.07 5.95
CA ASN A 390 -31.89 14.28 6.91
C ASN A 390 -31.50 12.81 6.98
N ILE A 391 -30.61 12.34 6.10
CA ILE A 391 -30.09 10.98 6.11
C ILE A 391 -28.75 10.96 6.82
N GLN A 392 -28.61 10.13 7.83
CA GLN A 392 -27.35 9.95 8.57
C GLN A 392 -26.75 8.57 8.30
N PRO A 393 -25.45 8.42 8.30
CA PRO A 393 -24.79 7.11 8.26
C PRO A 393 -25.19 6.25 9.47
N ASP A 394 -25.40 4.94 9.24
CA ASP A 394 -25.67 3.98 10.31
C ASP A 394 -24.38 3.60 11.07
N LEU A 395 -23.23 3.72 10.42
CA LEU A 395 -21.93 3.39 10.99
C LEU A 395 -20.88 4.43 10.58
N ILE A 396 -20.08 4.90 11.56
CA ILE A 396 -18.85 5.66 11.33
C ILE A 396 -17.77 5.07 12.25
N ARG A 397 -16.64 4.64 11.67
CA ARG A 397 -15.46 4.20 12.42
C ARG A 397 -14.23 4.92 11.89
N ILE A 398 -13.47 5.54 12.79
CA ILE A 398 -12.30 6.38 12.48
C ILE A 398 -11.03 5.67 12.93
N PHE A 399 -10.05 5.57 12.04
CA PHE A 399 -8.76 4.95 12.28
C PHE A 399 -7.63 5.92 11.95
N ARG A 400 -6.73 6.16 12.90
CA ARG A 400 -5.58 7.06 12.74
C ARG A 400 -4.31 6.26 12.54
N HIS A 401 -3.62 6.52 11.45
CA HIS A 401 -2.34 5.91 11.10
C HIS A 401 -1.28 7.01 10.99
N SER A 402 -0.58 7.29 12.08
CA SER A 402 0.43 8.35 12.13
C SER A 402 1.63 8.10 11.21
N ARG A 403 1.90 6.86 10.87
CA ARG A 403 2.98 6.41 10.00
C ARG A 403 2.45 5.40 8.98
N ALA A 404 1.54 5.85 8.10
CA ALA A 404 0.82 4.98 7.20
C ALA A 404 1.67 4.58 5.97
N ILE A 405 2.15 5.54 5.19
CA ILE A 405 2.72 5.29 3.87
C ILE A 405 4.11 5.94 3.75
N PRO A 406 5.17 5.14 3.50
CA PRO A 406 6.51 5.69 3.33
C PRO A 406 6.60 6.53 2.06
N GLN A 407 7.31 7.64 2.15
CA GLN A 407 7.50 8.60 1.07
C GLN A 407 8.86 8.37 0.39
N TYR A 408 8.84 8.06 -0.88
CA TYR A 408 10.04 7.81 -1.67
C TYR A 408 10.53 9.13 -2.29
N GLU A 409 11.17 9.93 -1.44
CA GLU A 409 11.76 11.24 -1.73
C GLU A 409 13.24 11.12 -2.14
N VAL A 410 13.94 12.24 -2.28
CA VAL A 410 15.32 12.32 -2.79
C VAL A 410 16.33 11.48 -2.00
N ASN A 411 16.13 11.31 -0.69
CA ASN A 411 16.97 10.49 0.19
C ASN A 411 16.82 8.97 -0.02
N SER A 412 15.88 8.53 -0.87
CA SER A 412 15.61 7.10 -1.09
C SER A 412 16.81 6.35 -1.69
N GLY A 413 17.59 7.00 -2.54
CA GLY A 413 18.80 6.39 -3.12
C GLY A 413 19.83 6.05 -2.06
N GLU A 414 20.14 7.01 -1.17
CA GLU A 414 21.09 6.80 -0.07
C GLU A 414 20.58 5.72 0.89
N ARG A 415 19.30 5.72 1.21
CA ARG A 415 18.68 4.68 2.04
C ARG A 415 18.87 3.29 1.43
N PHE A 416 18.59 3.11 0.14
CA PHE A 416 18.73 1.80 -0.52
C PHE A 416 20.18 1.32 -0.54
N GLN A 417 21.13 2.20 -0.85
CA GLN A 417 22.57 1.87 -0.80
C GLN A 417 23.02 1.50 0.61
N THR A 418 22.51 2.21 1.63
CA THR A 418 22.82 1.91 3.04
C THR A 418 22.25 0.53 3.45
N ILE A 419 21.05 0.18 3.01
CA ILE A 419 20.47 -1.14 3.25
C ILE A 419 21.34 -2.24 2.60
N GLU A 420 21.70 -2.08 1.33
CA GLU A 420 22.56 -3.03 0.61
C GLU A 420 23.93 -3.19 1.27
N MET A 421 24.52 -2.10 1.73
CA MET A 421 25.79 -2.11 2.45
C MET A 421 25.68 -2.87 3.78
N LEU A 422 24.61 -2.66 4.56
CA LEU A 422 24.39 -3.38 5.82
C LEU A 422 24.14 -4.87 5.59
N GLU A 423 23.31 -5.24 4.61
CA GLU A 423 23.05 -6.63 4.24
C GLU A 423 24.32 -7.35 3.78
N SER A 424 25.21 -6.64 3.08
CA SER A 424 26.53 -7.17 2.67
C SER A 424 27.52 -7.31 3.83
N ARG A 425 27.51 -6.34 4.78
CA ARG A 425 28.41 -6.33 5.93
C ARG A 425 28.04 -7.38 6.99
N TYR A 426 26.75 -7.61 7.17
CA TYR A 426 26.22 -8.49 8.21
C TYR A 426 25.51 -9.71 7.59
N SER A 427 26.26 -10.79 7.41
CA SER A 427 25.74 -12.01 6.81
C SER A 427 24.52 -12.54 7.58
N GLY A 428 23.47 -12.89 6.84
CA GLY A 428 22.21 -13.37 7.40
C GLY A 428 21.26 -12.28 7.89
N LEU A 429 21.60 -10.98 7.79
CA LEU A 429 20.69 -9.87 8.01
C LEU A 429 19.97 -9.50 6.70
N ILE A 430 18.64 -9.40 6.74
CA ILE A 430 17.82 -8.92 5.63
C ILE A 430 16.91 -7.80 6.13
N LEU A 431 17.03 -6.62 5.54
CA LEU A 431 16.21 -5.44 5.84
C LEU A 431 15.12 -5.28 4.78
N ALA A 432 13.92 -5.72 5.08
CA ALA A 432 12.78 -5.78 4.17
C ALA A 432 11.59 -4.92 4.65
N GLY A 433 10.43 -5.13 4.07
CA GLY A 433 9.24 -4.33 4.34
C GLY A 433 9.13 -3.12 3.42
N ASN A 434 8.32 -2.13 3.82
CA ASN A 434 8.02 -0.96 3.00
C ASN A 434 9.14 0.10 2.96
N ILE A 435 10.28 -0.18 3.59
CA ILE A 435 11.48 0.67 3.57
C ILE A 435 12.16 0.66 2.19
N LYS A 436 11.90 -0.37 1.38
CA LYS A 436 12.38 -0.53 0.00
C LYS A 436 11.38 -1.35 -0.84
N GLY A 437 11.46 -1.25 -2.17
CA GLY A 437 10.77 -2.17 -3.10
C GLY A 437 9.27 -1.89 -3.30
N GLY A 438 8.80 -0.67 -3.06
CA GLY A 438 7.42 -0.24 -3.29
C GLY A 438 6.56 -0.20 -2.02
N ILE A 439 5.32 0.24 -2.15
CA ILE A 439 4.40 0.46 -1.01
C ILE A 439 3.12 -0.38 -1.09
N GLY A 440 2.80 -0.88 -2.27
CA GLY A 440 1.55 -1.61 -2.52
C GLY A 440 1.56 -3.03 -1.96
N MET A 441 0.39 -3.60 -1.72
CA MET A 441 0.29 -5.00 -1.24
C MET A 441 0.96 -6.00 -2.20
N ALA A 442 0.83 -5.80 -3.51
CA ALA A 442 1.51 -6.65 -4.49
C ALA A 442 3.03 -6.57 -4.40
N ASP A 443 3.59 -5.38 -4.08
CA ASP A 443 5.03 -5.22 -3.86
C ASP A 443 5.48 -5.98 -2.60
N ARG A 444 4.67 -5.96 -1.55
CA ARG A 444 4.93 -6.68 -0.29
C ARG A 444 4.90 -8.19 -0.47
N ILE A 445 3.91 -8.69 -1.22
CA ILE A 445 3.80 -10.13 -1.55
C ILE A 445 4.99 -10.55 -2.41
N ARG A 446 5.30 -9.80 -3.47
CA ARG A 446 6.46 -10.09 -4.33
C ARG A 446 7.75 -10.11 -3.53
N GLN A 447 8.02 -9.09 -2.70
CA GLN A 447 9.23 -9.02 -1.89
C GLN A 447 9.34 -10.22 -0.94
N GLY A 448 8.27 -10.57 -0.22
CA GLY A 448 8.27 -11.73 0.68
C GLY A 448 8.51 -13.05 -0.06
N THR A 449 7.93 -13.20 -1.26
CA THR A 449 8.14 -14.38 -2.12
C THR A 449 9.58 -14.47 -2.62
N GLU A 450 10.16 -13.35 -3.07
CA GLU A 450 11.55 -13.29 -3.55
C GLU A 450 12.55 -13.62 -2.44
N ILE A 451 12.37 -13.07 -1.23
CA ILE A 451 13.21 -13.38 -0.05
C ILE A 451 13.16 -14.88 0.26
N ALA A 452 11.96 -15.44 0.37
CA ALA A 452 11.81 -16.85 0.69
C ALA A 452 12.43 -17.75 -0.39
N ARG A 453 12.23 -17.42 -1.67
CA ARG A 453 12.84 -18.16 -2.80
C ARG A 453 14.36 -18.15 -2.72
N THR A 454 14.98 -16.99 -2.53
CA THR A 454 16.44 -16.88 -2.41
C THR A 454 16.99 -17.75 -1.27
N ILE A 455 16.29 -17.80 -0.14
CA ILE A 455 16.72 -18.61 1.02
C ILE A 455 16.53 -20.12 0.78
N LEU A 456 15.50 -20.51 0.04
CA LEU A 456 15.22 -21.93 -0.25
C LEU A 456 16.11 -22.49 -1.35
N GLU A 457 16.65 -21.66 -2.23
CA GLU A 457 17.56 -22.05 -3.32
C GLU A 457 19.03 -22.15 -2.86
N ASN A 458 19.37 -21.54 -1.73
CA ASN A 458 20.69 -21.60 -1.07
C ASN A 458 20.73 -22.66 0.06
#